data_ba2071e70af68c417e7664b696786b64
#
_entry.id   ba2071e70af68c417e7664b696786b64
#
_cell.length_a   1.000
_cell.length_b   1.000
_cell.length_c   1.000
_cell.angle_alpha   90.00
_cell.angle_beta   90.00
_cell.angle_gamma   90.00
#
_symmetry.space_group_name_H-M   'P 1'
#
loop_
_entity.id
_entity.type
_entity.pdbx_description
1 polymer ?
#
loop_
_entity_poly.entity_id
_entity_poly.type
_entity_poly.pdbx_seq_one_letter_code
_entity_poly.pdbx_strand_id
1 'polypeptide(L)'
;HDDHGNLIHSFYVQENAEFIGYELEFGRTVNLASGDLTYSFGRDQVNAEFADGHNVPRINPARNVYSLSYEQNDTVFKINLKSVERQNDFGEGETATDSYRMLDTRVTKTFSVNDKSKMKVTLFANNLLDDVARNHSSFVKGPVPLPGRNVGVKFNLTF
;
A
#
# COMPACT_ATOMS: atom_id res chain seq x y z
N HIS A 1 10.94 39.24 27.85
CA HIS A 1 10.24 38.32 26.94
C HIS A 1 11.23 37.26 26.51
N ASP A 2 11.28 36.18 27.29
CA ASP A 2 12.09 35.02 26.95
C ASP A 2 11.20 34.05 26.20
N ASP A 3 11.15 34.23 24.89
CA ASP A 3 10.56 33.30 23.93
C ASP A 3 11.60 32.21 23.62
N HIS A 4 11.95 31.43 24.65
CA HIS A 4 12.66 30.17 24.40
C HIS A 4 11.64 29.20 23.86
N GLY A 5 11.61 29.05 22.53
CA GLY A 5 10.83 28.04 21.85
C GLY A 5 11.02 26.71 22.56
N ASN A 6 9.92 26.06 22.93
CA ASN A 6 9.94 24.75 23.58
C ASN A 6 10.72 23.76 22.71
N LEU A 7 12.00 23.59 23.01
CA LEU A 7 12.78 22.50 22.47
C LEU A 7 12.19 21.21 23.03
N ILE A 8 11.67 20.37 22.13
CA ILE A 8 11.23 19.04 22.51
C ILE A 8 12.49 18.24 22.90
N HIS A 9 12.66 17.99 24.19
CA HIS A 9 13.70 17.10 24.67
C HIS A 9 13.27 15.67 24.41
N SER A 10 13.99 14.95 23.55
CA SER A 10 13.76 13.53 23.28
C SER A 10 14.80 12.71 24.03
N PHE A 11 14.36 11.71 24.76
CA PHE A 11 15.20 10.75 25.46
C PHE A 11 15.07 9.38 24.77
N TYR A 12 16.18 8.67 24.65
CA TYR A 12 16.16 7.28 24.22
C TYR A 12 16.01 6.40 25.47
N VAL A 13 14.94 5.62 25.49
CA VAL A 13 14.68 4.63 26.53
C VAL A 13 14.71 3.26 25.89
N GLN A 14 15.39 2.31 26.54
CA GLN A 14 15.37 0.91 26.15
C GLN A 14 14.32 0.20 26.99
N GLU A 15 13.36 -0.42 26.32
CA GLU A 15 12.26 -1.15 26.95
C GLU A 15 12.02 -2.47 26.21
N ASN A 16 11.59 -3.49 26.96
CA ASN A 16 11.21 -4.76 26.37
C ASN A 16 9.84 -4.64 25.72
N ALA A 17 9.72 -5.16 24.51
CA ALA A 17 8.46 -5.19 23.76
C ALA A 17 8.23 -6.59 23.20
N GLU A 18 6.96 -6.98 23.12
CA GLU A 18 6.50 -8.20 22.48
C GLU A 18 5.78 -7.85 21.17
N PHE A 19 6.10 -8.58 20.10
CA PHE A 19 5.47 -8.42 18.79
C PHE A 19 4.83 -9.75 18.41
N ILE A 20 3.53 -9.73 18.13
CA ILE A 20 2.77 -10.89 17.66
C ILE A 20 2.09 -10.52 16.36
N GLY A 21 2.28 -11.34 15.34
CA GLY A 21 1.67 -11.07 14.05
C GLY A 21 1.56 -12.31 13.18
N TYR A 22 0.85 -12.16 12.08
CA TYR A 22 0.75 -13.17 11.05
C TYR A 22 0.70 -12.54 9.66
N GLU A 23 1.13 -13.31 8.69
CA GLU A 23 0.98 -13.02 7.27
C GLU A 23 0.37 -14.23 6.59
N LEU A 24 -0.63 -13.99 5.76
CA LEU A 24 -1.29 -15.01 4.94
C LEU A 24 -1.24 -14.54 3.49
N GLU A 25 -0.77 -15.40 2.60
CA GLU A 25 -0.82 -15.16 1.17
C GLU A 25 -1.40 -16.38 0.45
N PHE A 26 -2.28 -16.12 -0.50
CA PHE A 26 -2.84 -17.13 -1.40
C PHE A 26 -2.87 -16.57 -2.81
N GLY A 27 -2.47 -17.36 -3.79
CA GLY A 27 -2.55 -16.97 -5.20
C GLY A 27 -2.71 -18.18 -6.10
N ARG A 28 -3.36 -17.95 -7.25
CA ARG A 28 -3.54 -18.98 -8.27
C ARG A 28 -3.63 -18.36 -9.66
N THR A 29 -3.04 -19.06 -10.63
CA THR A 29 -3.24 -18.78 -12.06
C THR A 29 -4.14 -19.87 -12.65
N VAL A 30 -5.11 -19.43 -13.43
CA VAL A 30 -6.03 -20.28 -14.20
C VAL A 30 -5.82 -19.98 -15.67
N ASN A 31 -5.43 -21.00 -16.43
CA ASN A 31 -5.29 -20.90 -17.88
C ASN A 31 -6.69 -21.01 -18.51
N LEU A 32 -7.11 -19.97 -19.15
CA LEU A 32 -8.36 -19.90 -19.92
C LEU A 32 -8.04 -20.06 -21.41
N ALA A 33 -9.04 -20.42 -22.20
CA ALA A 33 -8.87 -20.54 -23.66
C ALA A 33 -8.38 -19.25 -24.34
N SER A 34 -8.62 -18.10 -23.71
CA SER A 34 -8.30 -16.77 -24.25
C SER A 34 -7.14 -16.08 -23.56
N GLY A 35 -6.56 -16.65 -22.52
CA GLY A 35 -5.45 -16.04 -21.76
C GLY A 35 -5.38 -16.55 -20.33
N ASP A 36 -4.49 -15.98 -19.55
CA ASP A 36 -4.19 -16.39 -18.19
C ASP A 36 -4.80 -15.42 -17.16
N LEU A 37 -5.62 -15.96 -16.26
CA LEU A 37 -6.19 -15.23 -15.14
C LEU A 37 -5.44 -15.58 -13.86
N THR A 38 -4.78 -14.61 -13.26
CA THR A 38 -4.13 -14.74 -11.95
C THR A 38 -4.88 -13.91 -10.92
N TYR A 39 -5.20 -14.51 -9.80
CA TYR A 39 -5.75 -13.81 -8.66
C TYR A 39 -4.95 -14.13 -7.40
N SER A 40 -4.85 -13.16 -6.51
CA SER A 40 -4.23 -13.35 -5.20
C SER A 40 -4.95 -12.58 -4.12
N PHE A 41 -4.78 -13.06 -2.91
CA PHE A 41 -5.22 -12.44 -1.67
C PHE A 41 -4.05 -12.49 -0.69
N GLY A 42 -3.79 -11.37 -0.01
CA GLY A 42 -2.86 -11.29 1.09
C GLY A 42 -3.52 -10.60 2.29
N ARG A 43 -3.18 -11.05 3.49
CA ARG A 43 -3.51 -10.38 4.74
C ARG A 43 -2.32 -10.40 5.67
N ASP A 44 -2.01 -9.26 6.27
CA ASP A 44 -1.03 -9.13 7.32
C ASP A 44 -1.58 -8.32 8.50
N GLN A 45 -1.13 -8.68 9.69
CA GLN A 45 -1.44 -8.00 10.94
C GLN A 45 -0.29 -8.18 11.91
N VAL A 46 0.08 -7.11 12.61
CA VAL A 46 1.04 -7.11 13.71
C VAL A 46 0.46 -6.31 14.87
N ASN A 47 0.55 -6.85 16.08
CA ASN A 47 0.31 -6.15 17.33
C ASN A 47 1.62 -6.10 18.10
N ALA A 48 1.86 -5.02 18.84
CA ALA A 48 3.06 -4.89 19.64
C ALA A 48 2.77 -4.09 20.93
N GLU A 49 3.22 -4.63 22.05
CA GLU A 49 3.04 -4.04 23.35
C GLU A 49 4.38 -4.02 24.10
N PHE A 50 4.62 -2.99 24.89
CA PHE A 50 5.69 -2.94 25.85
C PHE A 50 5.37 -3.81 27.08
N ALA A 51 6.39 -4.14 27.88
CA ALA A 51 6.24 -4.97 29.08
C ALA A 51 5.29 -4.38 30.14
N ASP A 52 5.06 -3.09 30.12
CA ASP A 52 4.12 -2.36 30.98
C ASP A 52 2.67 -2.34 30.45
N GLY A 53 2.43 -2.93 29.26
CA GLY A 53 1.11 -3.01 28.62
C GLY A 53 0.74 -1.83 27.72
N HIS A 54 1.65 -0.87 27.51
CA HIS A 54 1.40 0.21 26.56
C HIS A 54 1.70 -0.25 25.12
N ASN A 55 0.95 0.28 24.16
CA ASN A 55 1.17 -0.04 22.76
C ASN A 55 2.49 0.53 22.25
N VAL A 56 3.21 -0.27 21.45
CA VAL A 56 4.40 0.20 20.72
C VAL A 56 3.95 1.17 19.63
N PRO A 57 4.56 2.35 19.53
CA PRO A 57 4.18 3.32 18.51
C PRO A 57 4.49 2.84 17.09
N ARG A 58 3.71 3.33 16.10
CA ARG A 58 3.87 3.14 14.65
C ARG A 58 3.69 1.73 14.12
N ILE A 59 2.96 0.93 14.83
CA ILE A 59 2.51 -0.36 14.33
C ILE A 59 1.45 -0.13 13.27
N ASN A 60 1.70 -0.63 12.06
CA ASN A 60 0.76 -0.50 10.96
C ASN A 60 -0.51 -1.30 11.23
N PRO A 61 -1.68 -0.76 10.87
CA PRO A 61 -2.94 -1.48 10.97
C PRO A 61 -2.97 -2.70 10.07
N ALA A 62 -3.79 -3.67 10.42
CA ALA A 62 -4.05 -4.83 9.58
C ALA A 62 -4.54 -4.40 8.18
N ARG A 63 -4.12 -5.14 7.17
CA ARG A 63 -4.51 -4.88 5.79
C ARG A 63 -4.82 -6.15 5.02
N ASN A 64 -5.71 -6.00 4.06
CA ASN A 64 -6.00 -7.01 3.05
C ASN A 64 -5.60 -6.45 1.67
N VAL A 65 -4.98 -7.29 0.86
CA VAL A 65 -4.61 -6.96 -0.51
C VAL A 65 -5.23 -8.00 -1.45
N TYR A 66 -6.01 -7.53 -2.40
CA TYR A 66 -6.62 -8.36 -3.44
C TYR A 66 -6.02 -7.94 -4.78
N SER A 67 -5.54 -8.90 -5.54
CA SER A 67 -5.00 -8.66 -6.87
C SER A 67 -5.67 -9.55 -7.90
N LEU A 68 -5.95 -8.97 -9.06
CA LEU A 68 -6.44 -9.68 -10.24
C LEU A 68 -5.61 -9.23 -11.44
N SER A 69 -5.07 -10.20 -12.18
CA SER A 69 -4.35 -9.95 -13.43
C SER A 69 -4.90 -10.85 -14.51
N TYR A 70 -5.21 -10.28 -15.65
CA TYR A 70 -5.57 -11.05 -16.85
C TYR A 70 -4.60 -10.71 -17.98
N GLU A 71 -3.97 -11.74 -18.51
CA GLU A 71 -3.02 -11.62 -19.60
C GLU A 71 -3.54 -12.34 -20.84
N GLN A 72 -3.64 -11.60 -21.94
CA GLN A 72 -4.06 -12.14 -23.23
C GLN A 72 -3.16 -11.55 -24.31
N ASN A 73 -2.41 -12.40 -24.99
CA ASN A 73 -1.42 -12.01 -26.02
C ASN A 73 -0.46 -10.94 -25.46
N ASP A 74 -0.44 -9.78 -26.09
CA ASP A 74 0.41 -8.63 -25.72
C ASP A 74 -0.27 -7.65 -24.76
N THR A 75 -1.41 -8.02 -24.17
CA THR A 75 -2.21 -7.15 -23.31
C THR A 75 -2.32 -7.73 -21.91
N VAL A 76 -2.05 -6.88 -20.90
CA VAL A 76 -2.16 -7.23 -19.49
C VAL A 76 -3.09 -6.23 -18.80
N PHE A 77 -4.13 -6.75 -18.15
CA PHE A 77 -5.01 -6.00 -17.25
C PHE A 77 -4.65 -6.33 -15.81
N LYS A 78 -4.57 -5.33 -14.96
CA LYS A 78 -4.36 -5.52 -13.53
C LYS A 78 -5.30 -4.65 -12.71
N ILE A 79 -5.83 -5.23 -11.64
CA ILE A 79 -6.63 -4.55 -10.63
C ILE A 79 -6.05 -4.95 -9.28
N ASN A 80 -5.80 -3.95 -8.41
CA ASN A 80 -5.37 -4.17 -7.04
C ASN A 80 -6.28 -3.37 -6.10
N LEU A 81 -6.83 -4.04 -5.12
CA LEU A 81 -7.57 -3.41 -4.03
C LEU A 81 -6.80 -3.64 -2.73
N LYS A 82 -6.36 -2.57 -2.10
CA LYS A 82 -5.82 -2.58 -0.75
C LYS A 82 -6.86 -2.01 0.21
N SER A 83 -7.24 -2.79 1.21
CA SER A 83 -8.14 -2.40 2.29
C SER A 83 -7.36 -2.40 3.60
N VAL A 84 -7.21 -1.25 4.21
CA VAL A 84 -6.48 -1.05 5.46
C VAL A 84 -7.48 -0.77 6.57
N GLU A 85 -7.35 -1.47 7.67
CA GLU A 85 -8.23 -1.33 8.82
C GLU A 85 -7.90 -0.03 9.59
N ARG A 86 -8.81 0.40 10.45
CA ARG A 86 -8.57 1.51 11.36
C ARG A 86 -7.51 1.10 12.40
N GLN A 87 -6.59 2.01 12.72
CA GLN A 87 -5.64 1.80 13.81
C GLN A 87 -6.08 2.61 15.03
N ASN A 88 -6.48 1.88 16.07
CA ASN A 88 -6.82 2.44 17.37
C ASN A 88 -5.80 2.11 18.46
N ASP A 89 -4.96 1.07 18.24
CA ASP A 89 -3.93 0.62 19.15
C ASP A 89 -2.63 1.37 18.83
N PHE A 90 -2.55 2.62 19.24
CA PHE A 90 -1.43 3.52 18.97
C PHE A 90 -0.67 3.81 20.27
N GLY A 91 0.64 4.08 20.12
CA GLY A 91 1.52 4.41 21.23
C GLY A 91 1.40 5.84 21.72
N GLU A 92 2.14 6.15 22.77
CA GLU A 92 2.19 7.48 23.36
C GLU A 92 2.63 8.54 22.32
N GLY A 93 1.97 9.68 22.33
CA GLY A 93 2.22 10.78 21.38
C GLY A 93 1.68 10.54 19.96
N GLU A 94 0.97 9.46 19.71
CA GLU A 94 0.33 9.16 18.43
C GLU A 94 -1.17 9.45 18.45
N THR A 95 -1.77 9.36 17.27
CA THR A 95 -3.22 9.47 17.07
C THR A 95 -3.71 8.30 16.23
N ALA A 96 -4.97 7.93 16.39
CA ALA A 96 -5.62 6.94 15.53
C ALA A 96 -5.55 7.36 14.04
N THR A 97 -5.66 6.38 13.17
CA THR A 97 -5.87 6.59 11.72
C THR A 97 -7.08 5.82 11.27
N ASP A 98 -7.91 6.46 10.45
CA ASP A 98 -9.09 5.82 9.90
C ASP A 98 -8.72 4.74 8.89
N SER A 99 -9.64 3.77 8.71
CA SER A 99 -9.55 2.80 7.64
C SER A 99 -9.65 3.47 6.27
N TYR A 100 -9.06 2.85 5.26
CA TYR A 100 -9.17 3.33 3.89
C TYR A 100 -9.06 2.19 2.87
N ARG A 101 -9.49 2.45 1.65
CA ARG A 101 -9.38 1.51 0.52
C ARG A 101 -8.77 2.21 -0.68
N MET A 102 -7.77 1.59 -1.27
CA MET A 102 -7.16 2.08 -2.50
C MET A 102 -7.39 1.05 -3.60
N LEU A 103 -8.05 1.48 -4.66
CA LEU A 103 -8.27 0.69 -5.87
C LEU A 103 -7.38 1.24 -6.97
N ASP A 104 -6.44 0.41 -7.42
CA ASP A 104 -5.53 0.72 -8.51
C ASP A 104 -5.83 -0.17 -9.71
N THR A 105 -5.82 0.42 -10.90
CA THR A 105 -6.02 -0.32 -12.14
C THR A 105 -4.93 0.01 -13.15
N ARG A 106 -4.62 -0.96 -14.00
CA ARG A 106 -3.61 -0.81 -15.04
C ARG A 106 -3.94 -1.67 -16.25
N VAL A 107 -3.81 -1.07 -17.42
CA VAL A 107 -3.86 -1.78 -18.71
C VAL A 107 -2.55 -1.51 -19.44
N THR A 108 -1.85 -2.56 -19.80
CA THR A 108 -0.59 -2.48 -20.54
C THR A 108 -0.73 -3.24 -21.84
N LYS A 109 -0.39 -2.59 -22.95
CA LYS A 109 -0.30 -3.24 -24.26
C LYS A 109 1.11 -3.07 -24.84
N THR A 110 1.64 -4.17 -25.34
CA THR A 110 2.95 -4.19 -26.03
C THR A 110 2.71 -4.22 -27.53
N PHE A 111 3.41 -3.37 -28.26
CA PHE A 111 3.37 -3.28 -29.71
C PHE A 111 4.77 -3.59 -30.27
N SER A 112 4.87 -4.43 -31.29
CA SER A 112 6.09 -4.57 -32.07
C SER A 112 6.16 -3.41 -33.07
N VAL A 113 7.17 -2.54 -32.93
CA VAL A 113 7.41 -1.41 -33.84
C VAL A 113 8.16 -1.89 -35.07
N ASN A 114 9.13 -2.77 -34.86
CA ASN A 114 9.89 -3.50 -35.87
C ASN A 114 10.48 -4.77 -35.24
N ASP A 115 11.31 -5.53 -35.98
CA ASP A 115 11.90 -6.79 -35.51
C ASP A 115 12.79 -6.65 -34.27
N LYS A 116 13.30 -5.45 -33.98
CA LYS A 116 14.21 -5.18 -32.86
C LYS A 116 13.62 -4.26 -31.80
N SER A 117 12.52 -3.58 -32.09
CA SER A 117 11.97 -2.54 -31.23
C SER A 117 10.56 -2.86 -30.79
N LYS A 118 10.30 -2.69 -29.50
CA LYS A 118 8.97 -2.84 -28.90
C LYS A 118 8.56 -1.57 -28.16
N MET A 119 7.31 -1.20 -28.30
CA MET A 119 6.70 -0.10 -27.55
C MET A 119 5.66 -0.66 -26.59
N LYS A 120 5.81 -0.33 -25.30
CA LYS A 120 4.83 -0.66 -24.27
C LYS A 120 4.09 0.60 -23.85
N VAL A 121 2.77 0.57 -24.01
CA VAL A 121 1.87 1.64 -23.56
C VAL A 121 1.13 1.13 -22.33
N THR A 122 1.16 1.90 -21.25
CA THR A 122 0.45 1.59 -20.02
C THR A 122 -0.47 2.74 -19.66
N LEU A 123 -1.78 2.46 -19.58
CA LEU A 123 -2.76 3.32 -18.93
C LEU A 123 -2.88 2.88 -17.47
N PHE A 124 -2.90 3.81 -16.56
CA PHE A 124 -3.07 3.50 -15.13
C PHE A 124 -3.97 4.52 -14.44
N ALA A 125 -4.64 4.04 -13.41
CA ALA A 125 -5.36 4.87 -12.46
C ALA A 125 -5.08 4.35 -11.07
N ASN A 126 -4.61 5.22 -10.18
CA ASN A 126 -4.35 4.90 -8.79
C ASN A 126 -5.37 5.59 -7.90
N ASN A 127 -5.70 4.95 -6.78
CA ASN A 127 -6.69 5.42 -5.82
C ASN A 127 -8.00 5.86 -6.50
N LEU A 128 -8.58 4.99 -7.34
CA LEU A 128 -9.83 5.29 -8.07
C LEU A 128 -10.99 5.64 -7.15
N LEU A 129 -11.00 5.11 -5.92
CA LEU A 129 -12.02 5.40 -4.91
C LEU A 129 -11.89 6.81 -4.32
N ASP A 130 -10.73 7.45 -4.52
CA ASP A 130 -10.40 8.77 -3.98
C ASP A 130 -10.48 8.82 -2.44
N ASP A 131 -10.18 7.68 -1.80
CA ASP A 131 -10.17 7.58 -0.34
C ASP A 131 -8.99 8.38 0.23
N VAL A 132 -9.22 9.04 1.36
CA VAL A 132 -8.16 9.76 2.08
C VAL A 132 -7.34 8.77 2.89
N ALA A 133 -6.27 8.28 2.31
CA ALA A 133 -5.38 7.31 2.91
C ALA A 133 -4.27 7.98 3.74
N ARG A 134 -3.97 7.45 4.92
CA ARG A 134 -2.87 7.92 5.76
C ARG A 134 -1.94 6.77 6.15
N ASN A 135 -0.64 6.99 6.02
CA ASN A 135 0.34 6.04 6.53
C ASN A 135 0.46 6.19 8.04
N HIS A 136 -0.01 5.19 8.80
CA HIS A 136 -0.02 5.25 10.26
C HIS A 136 1.38 5.43 10.86
N SER A 137 2.40 4.81 10.28
CA SER A 137 3.79 4.89 10.76
C SER A 137 4.48 6.24 10.47
N SER A 138 3.83 7.15 9.72
CA SER A 138 4.40 8.45 9.37
C SER A 138 4.26 9.47 10.50
N PHE A 139 5.32 10.22 10.79
CA PHE A 139 5.30 11.34 11.73
C PHE A 139 4.39 12.50 11.30
N VAL A 140 4.16 12.61 10.01
CA VAL A 140 3.36 13.69 9.41
C VAL A 140 2.02 13.18 8.88
N LYS A 141 1.52 12.06 9.40
CA LYS A 141 0.29 11.42 8.92
C LYS A 141 -0.94 12.33 8.96
N GLY A 142 -1.00 13.25 9.91
CA GLY A 142 -2.11 14.20 10.03
C GLY A 142 -2.21 15.14 8.82
N PRO A 143 -1.21 15.99 8.57
CA PRO A 143 -1.25 16.98 7.49
C PRO A 143 -0.94 16.41 6.10
N VAL A 144 -0.28 15.24 5.99
CA VAL A 144 0.19 14.69 4.71
C VAL A 144 -0.45 13.33 4.43
N PRO A 145 -1.63 13.28 3.78
CA PRO A 145 -2.21 12.03 3.30
C PRO A 145 -1.38 11.45 2.14
N LEU A 146 -1.61 10.18 1.82
CA LEU A 146 -1.12 9.58 0.58
C LEU A 146 -1.79 10.25 -0.63
N PRO A 147 -1.20 10.13 -1.84
CA PRO A 147 -1.76 10.74 -3.04
C PRO A 147 -3.22 10.34 -3.28
N GLY A 148 -4.05 11.31 -3.60
CA GLY A 148 -5.41 11.09 -4.04
C GLY A 148 -5.49 10.43 -5.42
N ARG A 149 -6.69 10.33 -5.98
CA ARG A 149 -6.90 9.74 -7.29
C ARG A 149 -6.05 10.40 -8.36
N ASN A 150 -5.35 9.58 -9.12
CA ASN A 150 -4.60 10.05 -10.29
C ASN A 150 -4.72 9.06 -11.44
N VAL A 151 -4.71 9.58 -12.66
CA VAL A 151 -4.78 8.81 -13.89
C VAL A 151 -3.66 9.26 -14.81
N GLY A 152 -3.04 8.32 -15.51
CA GLY A 152 -1.95 8.66 -16.40
C GLY A 152 -1.68 7.61 -17.48
N VAL A 153 -0.77 7.97 -18.36
CA VAL A 153 -0.25 7.11 -19.41
C VAL A 153 1.28 7.09 -19.35
N LYS A 154 1.86 5.92 -19.55
CA LYS A 154 3.30 5.72 -19.61
C LYS A 154 3.67 5.03 -20.92
N PHE A 155 4.70 5.54 -21.57
CA PHE A 155 5.30 4.96 -22.77
C PHE A 155 6.70 4.46 -22.45
N ASN A 156 7.02 3.23 -22.88
CA ASN A 156 8.36 2.68 -22.83
C ASN A 156 8.71 2.17 -24.24
N LEU A 157 9.83 2.59 -24.76
CA LEU A 157 10.38 2.11 -26.02
C LEU A 157 11.66 1.35 -25.72
N THR A 158 11.75 0.14 -26.26
CA THR A 158 12.95 -0.71 -26.20
C THR A 158 13.43 -0.96 -27.64
N PHE A 159 14.71 -0.76 -27.91
CA PHE A 159 15.35 -0.90 -29.22
C PHE A 159 16.70 -1.58 -29.11
#